data_7603a506eb0a49df4309cfaeaac3a7f6
#
_entry.id   7603a506eb0a49df4309cfaeaac3a7f6
#
_cell.length_a   1.000
_cell.length_b   1.000
_cell.length_c   1.000
_cell.angle_alpha   90.00
_cell.angle_beta   90.00
_cell.angle_gamma   90.00
#
_symmetry.space_group_name_H-M   'P 1'
#
loop_
_entity.id
_entity.type
_entity.pdbx_description
1 polymer ?
#
loop_
_entity_poly.entity_id
_entity_poly.type
_entity_poly.pdbx_seq_one_letter_code
_entity_poly.pdbx_strand_id
1 'polypeptide(L)'
;GHHVAVAIMVSQAAARRNLSDTLATDEEKALAILGVEKVYHADFPNIKMNTVPHLELVQFIEHCIDDFQAEAIVTHHPTDTNNDHVMTSGAAQAACRLFQRKQCDYRLRLFMYMETPSATEWSLDSAANRFIPNCFIEIGEEGLDAKLRALAEYKGVMRPYPHPRSAEAYRGLAAYRGAMAGVNLAEAFQIVFEVR
;
A
#
# COMPACT_ATOMS: atom_id res chain seq x y z
N GLY A 1 -3.72 -6.17 -19.09
CA GLY A 1 -3.69 -5.78 -17.68
C GLY A 1 -2.29 -5.94 -17.11
N HIS A 2 -2.06 -5.49 -15.91
CA HIS A 2 -0.81 -5.71 -15.18
C HIS A 2 -0.94 -6.95 -14.30
N HIS A 3 0.17 -7.67 -14.12
CA HIS A 3 0.27 -8.71 -13.11
C HIS A 3 0.52 -8.06 -11.74
N VAL A 4 -0.26 -8.43 -10.74
CA VAL A 4 -0.21 -7.79 -9.42
C VAL A 4 0.03 -8.81 -8.32
N ALA A 5 1.05 -8.58 -7.51
CA ALA A 5 1.26 -9.29 -6.26
C ALA A 5 1.15 -8.35 -5.07
N VAL A 6 0.75 -8.88 -3.92
CA VAL A 6 0.69 -8.14 -2.66
C VAL A 6 1.58 -8.80 -1.62
N ALA A 7 2.42 -8.01 -0.96
CA ALA A 7 3.24 -8.44 0.17
C ALA A 7 2.64 -7.86 1.46
N ILE A 8 2.14 -8.74 2.34
CA ILE A 8 1.53 -8.40 3.61
C ILE A 8 2.56 -8.64 4.71
N MET A 9 3.05 -7.55 5.29
CA MET A 9 4.11 -7.59 6.30
C MET A 9 3.61 -8.11 7.65
N VAL A 10 2.33 -7.90 7.95
CA VAL A 10 1.72 -8.23 9.24
C VAL A 10 0.44 -9.03 9.00
N SER A 11 0.48 -10.32 9.25
CA SER A 11 -0.66 -11.23 9.05
C SER A 11 -1.66 -11.20 10.20
N GLN A 12 -1.27 -10.71 11.39
CA GLN A 12 -2.11 -10.68 12.58
C GLN A 12 -2.24 -9.24 13.10
N ALA A 13 -3.46 -8.72 13.13
CA ALA A 13 -3.70 -7.39 13.66
C ALA A 13 -3.93 -7.40 15.19
N ALA A 14 -3.01 -7.99 15.93
CA ALA A 14 -3.10 -8.23 17.38
C ALA A 14 -3.28 -6.96 18.24
N ALA A 15 -2.93 -5.77 17.69
CA ALA A 15 -3.13 -4.50 18.39
C ALA A 15 -4.59 -4.02 18.41
N ARG A 16 -5.48 -4.61 17.63
CA ARG A 16 -6.90 -4.22 17.58
C ARG A 16 -7.70 -5.12 18.51
N ARG A 17 -8.29 -4.53 19.55
CA ARG A 17 -9.07 -5.24 20.59
C ARG A 17 -10.33 -5.96 20.09
N ASN A 18 -10.81 -5.71 18.88
CA ASN A 18 -12.10 -6.20 18.35
C ASN A 18 -11.97 -6.75 16.93
N LEU A 19 -10.85 -7.41 16.58
CA LEU A 19 -10.78 -8.10 15.29
C LEU A 19 -11.56 -9.40 15.35
N SER A 20 -12.31 -9.64 14.29
CA SER A 20 -12.97 -10.93 14.07
C SER A 20 -11.89 -11.96 13.69
N ASP A 21 -12.13 -13.22 14.04
CA ASP A 21 -11.30 -14.38 13.65
C ASP A 21 -11.33 -14.63 12.11
N THR A 22 -11.90 -13.70 11.33
CA THR A 22 -12.11 -13.83 9.89
C THR A 22 -11.08 -13.06 9.05
N LEU A 23 -10.03 -12.49 9.65
CA LEU A 23 -9.11 -11.61 8.93
C LEU A 23 -8.53 -12.26 7.65
N ALA A 24 -8.08 -13.50 7.74
CA ALA A 24 -7.53 -14.21 6.58
C ALA A 24 -8.57 -14.44 5.47
N THR A 25 -9.81 -14.78 5.86
CA THR A 25 -10.91 -14.97 4.91
C THR A 25 -11.38 -13.64 4.30
N ASP A 26 -11.39 -12.57 5.10
CA ASP A 26 -11.74 -11.21 4.64
C ASP A 26 -10.70 -10.72 3.63
N GLU A 27 -9.42 -10.98 3.90
CA GLU A 27 -8.30 -10.67 3.00
C GLU A 27 -8.41 -11.42 1.66
N GLU A 28 -8.62 -12.74 1.71
CA GLU A 28 -8.77 -13.57 0.50
C GLU A 28 -9.87 -13.03 -0.43
N LYS A 29 -11.03 -12.69 0.13
CA LYS A 29 -12.14 -12.10 -0.62
C LYS A 29 -11.80 -10.74 -1.21
N ALA A 30 -11.17 -9.86 -0.41
CA ALA A 30 -10.77 -8.54 -0.86
C ALA A 30 -9.77 -8.62 -2.03
N LEU A 31 -8.77 -9.48 -1.92
CA LEU A 31 -7.75 -9.67 -2.96
C LEU A 31 -8.32 -10.30 -4.23
N ALA A 32 -9.30 -11.21 -4.09
CA ALA A 32 -10.02 -11.78 -5.24
C ALA A 32 -10.84 -10.72 -5.98
N ILE A 33 -11.51 -9.79 -5.28
CA ILE A 33 -12.23 -8.65 -5.90
C ILE A 33 -11.27 -7.78 -6.71
N LEU A 34 -10.04 -7.58 -6.21
CA LEU A 34 -9.01 -6.75 -6.86
C LEU A 34 -8.23 -7.48 -7.95
N GLY A 35 -8.42 -8.79 -8.13
CA GLY A 35 -7.72 -9.58 -9.14
C GLY A 35 -6.23 -9.77 -8.85
N VAL A 36 -5.84 -9.83 -7.58
CA VAL A 36 -4.46 -10.08 -7.16
C VAL A 36 -4.07 -11.52 -7.50
N GLU A 37 -2.93 -11.70 -8.17
CA GLU A 37 -2.48 -13.04 -8.64
C GLU A 37 -1.68 -13.79 -7.59
N LYS A 38 -0.90 -13.07 -6.77
CA LYS A 38 -0.02 -13.68 -5.79
C LYS A 38 0.01 -12.87 -4.50
N VAL A 39 0.01 -13.57 -3.38
CA VAL A 39 0.09 -12.97 -2.06
C VAL A 39 1.26 -13.58 -1.30
N TYR A 40 2.06 -12.72 -0.69
CA TYR A 40 3.14 -13.09 0.20
C TYR A 40 2.79 -12.65 1.62
N HIS A 41 2.95 -13.54 2.58
CA HIS A 41 2.69 -13.23 3.98
C HIS A 41 3.99 -13.30 4.79
N ALA A 42 4.25 -12.23 5.54
CA ALA A 42 5.16 -12.27 6.68
C ALA A 42 4.35 -12.29 7.98
N ASP A 43 4.99 -12.66 9.07
CA ASP A 43 4.38 -12.66 10.40
C ASP A 43 5.13 -11.69 11.33
N PHE A 44 5.39 -10.47 10.84
CA PHE A 44 6.01 -9.45 11.67
C PHE A 44 5.01 -8.88 12.69
N PRO A 45 5.50 -8.45 13.86
CA PRO A 45 4.63 -8.03 14.97
C PRO A 45 3.92 -6.71 14.67
N ASN A 46 2.58 -6.73 14.75
CA ASN A 46 1.71 -5.57 14.48
C ASN A 46 2.02 -4.39 15.42
N ILE A 47 2.17 -3.20 14.83
CA ILE A 47 2.52 -1.92 15.50
C ILE A 47 3.88 -1.98 16.26
N LYS A 48 4.67 -3.01 15.98
CA LYS A 48 5.97 -3.24 16.61
C LYS A 48 7.06 -3.60 15.60
N MET A 49 6.85 -3.36 14.30
CA MET A 49 7.86 -3.69 13.29
C MET A 49 9.19 -2.96 13.52
N ASN A 50 9.20 -1.85 14.27
CA ASN A 50 10.44 -1.18 14.70
C ASN A 50 11.30 -2.00 15.68
N THR A 51 10.78 -3.09 16.22
CA THR A 51 11.56 -4.03 17.06
C THR A 51 12.17 -5.17 16.26
N VAL A 52 11.84 -5.28 14.97
CA VAL A 52 12.39 -6.28 14.05
C VAL A 52 13.66 -5.71 13.42
N PRO A 53 14.74 -6.49 13.32
CA PRO A 53 15.92 -6.07 12.59
C PRO A 53 15.56 -5.63 11.17
N HIS A 54 15.95 -4.43 10.76
CA HIS A 54 15.63 -3.89 9.45
C HIS A 54 16.01 -4.83 8.30
N LEU A 55 17.10 -5.56 8.46
CA LEU A 55 17.56 -6.55 7.48
C LEU A 55 16.51 -7.64 7.21
N GLU A 56 15.81 -8.11 8.24
CA GLU A 56 14.78 -9.15 8.08
C GLU A 56 13.59 -8.65 7.25
N LEU A 57 13.16 -7.40 7.49
CA LEU A 57 12.13 -6.75 6.70
C LEU A 57 12.56 -6.61 5.23
N VAL A 58 13.81 -6.18 5.01
CA VAL A 58 14.37 -6.03 3.67
C VAL A 58 14.45 -7.37 2.95
N GLN A 59 14.96 -8.42 3.60
CA GLN A 59 15.10 -9.76 3.01
C GLN A 59 13.76 -10.37 2.61
N PHE A 60 12.71 -10.16 3.39
CA PHE A 60 11.37 -10.60 3.02
C PHE A 60 10.89 -9.91 1.73
N ILE A 61 11.04 -8.59 1.65
CA ILE A 61 10.62 -7.84 0.46
C ILE A 61 11.49 -8.20 -0.76
N GLU A 62 12.80 -8.40 -0.57
CA GLU A 62 13.71 -8.88 -1.63
C GLU A 62 13.29 -10.24 -2.17
N HIS A 63 12.87 -11.15 -1.29
CA HIS A 63 12.31 -12.44 -1.70
C HIS A 63 11.05 -12.25 -2.56
N CYS A 64 10.12 -11.37 -2.16
CA CYS A 64 8.91 -11.09 -2.94
C CYS A 64 9.25 -10.51 -4.32
N ILE A 65 10.19 -9.56 -4.37
CA ILE A 65 10.64 -8.93 -5.61
C ILE A 65 11.25 -9.96 -6.56
N ASP A 66 12.13 -10.81 -6.04
CA ASP A 66 12.87 -11.79 -6.82
C ASP A 66 11.96 -12.91 -7.37
N ASP A 67 11.08 -13.40 -6.53
CA ASP A 67 10.17 -14.50 -6.87
C ASP A 67 9.05 -14.06 -7.85
N PHE A 68 8.57 -12.82 -7.72
CA PHE A 68 7.59 -12.24 -8.63
C PHE A 68 8.22 -11.56 -9.86
N GLN A 69 9.53 -11.31 -9.84
CA GLN A 69 10.27 -10.52 -10.84
C GLN A 69 9.67 -9.12 -11.03
N ALA A 70 9.39 -8.44 -9.91
CA ALA A 70 8.67 -7.18 -9.90
C ALA A 70 9.44 -6.06 -10.61
N GLU A 71 8.81 -5.43 -11.59
CA GLU A 71 9.33 -4.23 -12.28
C GLU A 71 8.85 -2.92 -11.64
N ALA A 72 7.76 -2.98 -10.86
CA ALA A 72 7.20 -1.83 -10.16
C ALA A 72 6.93 -2.17 -8.69
N ILE A 73 7.22 -1.22 -7.80
CA ILE A 73 6.89 -1.33 -6.38
C ILE A 73 6.07 -0.12 -5.97
N VAL A 74 4.95 -0.40 -5.29
CA VAL A 74 4.12 0.59 -4.62
C VAL A 74 4.13 0.30 -3.13
N THR A 75 4.45 1.28 -2.31
CA THR A 75 4.50 1.13 -0.85
C THR A 75 3.97 2.37 -0.13
N HIS A 76 3.88 2.29 1.18
CA HIS A 76 3.44 3.41 2.01
C HIS A 76 4.39 4.61 1.93
N HIS A 77 3.86 5.79 2.24
CA HIS A 77 4.70 6.98 2.35
C HIS A 77 5.58 6.90 3.63
N PRO A 78 6.87 7.30 3.57
CA PRO A 78 7.81 7.14 4.71
C PRO A 78 7.50 8.01 5.92
N THR A 79 6.57 8.95 5.82
CA THR A 79 6.13 9.81 6.92
C THR A 79 4.73 9.51 7.42
N ASP A 80 4.17 8.37 7.06
CA ASP A 80 2.89 7.93 7.61
C ASP A 80 2.94 7.88 9.13
N THR A 81 1.80 8.17 9.77
CA THR A 81 1.73 8.12 11.23
C THR A 81 1.75 6.69 11.79
N ASN A 82 1.50 5.69 10.95
CA ASN A 82 1.56 4.27 11.35
C ASN A 82 3.01 3.77 11.28
N ASN A 83 3.52 3.29 12.42
CA ASN A 83 4.88 2.78 12.52
C ASN A 83 5.17 1.63 11.54
N ASP A 84 4.25 0.70 11.33
CA ASP A 84 4.45 -0.42 10.41
C ASP A 84 4.56 0.05 8.96
N HIS A 85 3.81 1.11 8.58
CA HIS A 85 3.93 1.73 7.25
C HIS A 85 5.32 2.35 7.05
N VAL A 86 5.82 3.06 8.06
CA VAL A 86 7.17 3.67 8.02
C VAL A 86 8.25 2.61 7.86
N MET A 87 8.18 1.55 8.65
CA MET A 87 9.16 0.44 8.60
C MET A 87 9.09 -0.31 7.26
N THR A 88 7.89 -0.56 6.75
CA THR A 88 7.67 -1.18 5.42
C THR A 88 8.24 -0.29 4.31
N SER A 89 7.98 1.00 4.35
CA SER A 89 8.46 1.96 3.36
C SER A 89 9.98 1.98 3.29
N GLY A 90 10.65 2.07 4.44
CA GLY A 90 12.11 2.06 4.51
C GLY A 90 12.72 0.74 4.02
N ALA A 91 12.10 -0.39 4.37
CA ALA A 91 12.54 -1.70 3.93
C ALA A 91 12.33 -1.90 2.41
N ALA A 92 11.19 -1.45 1.87
CA ALA A 92 10.92 -1.49 0.43
C ALA A 92 11.92 -0.63 -0.36
N GLN A 93 12.25 0.56 0.12
CA GLN A 93 13.27 1.41 -0.51
C GLN A 93 14.66 0.75 -0.51
N ALA A 94 15.02 0.05 0.54
CA ALA A 94 16.28 -0.68 0.59
C ALA A 94 16.27 -1.91 -0.35
N ALA A 95 15.16 -2.66 -0.36
CA ALA A 95 14.96 -3.87 -1.15
C ALA A 95 14.91 -3.58 -2.66
N CYS A 96 14.35 -2.44 -3.09
CA CYS A 96 14.25 -2.09 -4.50
C CYS A 96 15.60 -1.98 -5.22
N ARG A 97 16.71 -1.96 -4.47
CA ARG A 97 18.08 -1.97 -5.01
C ARG A 97 18.62 -3.38 -5.25
N LEU A 98 17.81 -4.42 -5.12
CA LEU A 98 18.25 -5.81 -5.27
C LEU A 98 18.96 -6.05 -6.61
N PHE A 99 18.41 -5.50 -7.71
CA PHE A 99 19.00 -5.61 -9.06
C PHE A 99 20.41 -5.01 -9.20
N GLN A 100 20.82 -4.14 -8.28
CA GLN A 100 22.19 -3.57 -8.24
C GLN A 100 23.17 -4.47 -7.46
N ARG A 101 22.66 -5.36 -6.63
CA ARG A 101 23.46 -6.25 -5.75
C ARG A 101 23.51 -7.69 -6.22
N LYS A 102 22.54 -8.09 -7.03
CA LYS A 102 22.40 -9.41 -7.61
C LYS A 102 22.21 -9.29 -9.11
N GLN A 103 22.82 -10.15 -9.90
CA GLN A 103 22.51 -10.25 -11.31
C GLN A 103 21.08 -10.80 -11.47
N CYS A 104 20.20 -10.02 -12.06
CA CYS A 104 18.80 -10.35 -12.31
C CYS A 104 18.49 -10.17 -13.80
N ASP A 105 17.62 -11.04 -14.33
CA ASP A 105 17.11 -10.93 -15.69
C ASP A 105 15.97 -9.91 -15.80
N TYR A 106 15.49 -9.42 -14.65
CA TYR A 106 14.47 -8.37 -14.53
C TYR A 106 15.09 -7.11 -13.90
N ARG A 107 14.40 -5.98 -14.04
CA ARG A 107 14.87 -4.70 -13.50
C ARG A 107 13.70 -3.90 -12.94
N LEU A 108 13.87 -3.36 -11.75
CA LEU A 108 12.95 -2.36 -11.23
C LEU A 108 12.94 -1.11 -12.13
N ARG A 109 11.78 -0.72 -12.58
CA ARG A 109 11.53 0.44 -13.43
C ARG A 109 10.80 1.55 -12.72
N LEU A 110 10.01 1.21 -11.68
CA LEU A 110 9.13 2.15 -11.02
C LEU A 110 9.10 1.90 -9.51
N PHE A 111 9.27 2.97 -8.74
CA PHE A 111 9.03 2.95 -7.30
C PHE A 111 8.15 4.14 -6.90
N MET A 112 7.03 3.87 -6.26
CA MET A 112 6.03 4.87 -5.89
C MET A 112 5.61 4.74 -4.44
N TYR A 113 5.23 5.88 -3.85
CA TYR A 113 4.48 5.92 -2.60
C TYR A 113 2.99 6.10 -2.90
N MET A 114 2.15 5.40 -2.13
CA MET A 114 0.70 5.58 -2.10
C MET A 114 0.29 6.39 -0.87
N GLU A 115 -0.88 7.02 -0.93
CA GLU A 115 -1.52 7.61 0.24
C GLU A 115 -2.50 6.62 0.88
N THR A 116 -2.46 6.55 2.20
CA THR A 116 -3.34 5.69 3.00
C THR A 116 -4.23 6.56 3.90
N PRO A 117 -5.54 6.68 3.60
CA PRO A 117 -6.47 7.41 4.44
C PRO A 117 -6.43 6.97 5.90
N SER A 118 -6.45 7.91 6.82
CA SER A 118 -6.24 7.78 8.27
C SER A 118 -4.80 7.57 8.72
N ALA A 119 -3.82 7.73 7.83
CA ALA A 119 -2.40 7.61 8.16
C ALA A 119 -1.54 8.69 7.47
N THR A 120 -1.59 8.81 6.14
CA THR A 120 -0.71 9.71 5.39
C THR A 120 -1.04 11.19 5.67
N GLU A 121 -2.31 11.55 5.78
CA GLU A 121 -2.75 12.92 6.12
C GLU A 121 -2.39 13.35 7.54
N TRP A 122 -2.05 12.42 8.42
CA TRP A 122 -1.61 12.70 9.79
C TRP A 122 -0.11 12.92 9.93
N SER A 123 0.60 13.05 8.85
CA SER A 123 2.02 13.43 8.79
C SER A 123 2.19 14.94 9.07
N LEU A 124 1.79 15.40 10.26
CA LEU A 124 1.60 16.81 10.59
C LEU A 124 2.92 17.59 10.69
N ASP A 125 4.00 16.94 11.15
CA ASP A 125 5.28 17.58 11.45
C ASP A 125 6.28 17.55 10.30
N SER A 126 5.95 16.89 9.19
CA SER A 126 6.88 16.65 8.08
C SER A 126 6.75 17.67 6.98
N ALA A 127 6.77 18.96 7.28
CA ALA A 127 6.63 20.03 6.30
C ALA A 127 7.58 19.92 5.10
N ALA A 128 8.78 19.36 5.31
CA ALA A 128 9.78 19.14 4.27
C ALA A 128 9.63 17.83 3.49
N ASN A 129 8.85 16.86 3.99
CA ASN A 129 8.71 15.53 3.38
C ASN A 129 7.26 15.03 3.43
N ARG A 130 6.34 15.83 2.89
CA ARG A 130 4.93 15.46 2.77
C ARG A 130 4.71 14.60 1.54
N PHE A 131 3.63 13.81 1.56
CA PHE A 131 3.12 13.18 0.35
C PHE A 131 2.72 14.25 -0.66
N ILE A 132 3.44 14.31 -1.78
CA ILE A 132 3.19 15.24 -2.88
C ILE A 132 2.94 14.41 -4.14
N PRO A 133 1.68 14.15 -4.48
CA PRO A 133 1.35 13.31 -5.63
C PRO A 133 1.80 13.98 -6.94
N ASN A 134 2.41 13.18 -7.81
CA ASN A 134 2.87 13.57 -9.14
C ASN A 134 2.49 12.55 -10.23
N CYS A 135 1.76 11.51 -9.83
CA CYS A 135 1.20 10.50 -10.71
C CYS A 135 -0.26 10.26 -10.35
N PHE A 136 -1.13 10.29 -11.35
CA PHE A 136 -2.57 10.13 -11.17
C PHE A 136 -3.06 9.02 -12.09
N ILE A 137 -3.70 8.02 -11.53
CA ILE A 137 -4.24 6.88 -12.27
C ILE A 137 -5.76 7.00 -12.27
N GLU A 138 -6.34 7.25 -13.44
CA GLU A 138 -7.79 7.26 -13.60
C GLU A 138 -8.34 5.87 -13.31
N ILE A 139 -9.25 5.77 -12.33
CA ILE A 139 -9.87 4.52 -11.90
C ILE A 139 -11.32 4.37 -12.34
N GLY A 140 -11.98 5.46 -12.67
CA GLY A 140 -13.41 5.48 -12.99
C GLY A 140 -14.30 4.99 -11.86
N GLU A 141 -15.59 4.86 -12.14
CA GLU A 141 -16.56 4.33 -11.16
C GLU A 141 -16.33 2.85 -10.87
N GLU A 142 -15.92 2.06 -11.84
CA GLU A 142 -15.65 0.62 -11.68
C GLU A 142 -14.49 0.37 -10.72
N GLY A 143 -13.39 1.11 -10.85
CA GLY A 143 -12.24 0.99 -9.96
C GLY A 143 -12.55 1.44 -8.53
N LEU A 144 -13.29 2.55 -8.38
CA LEU A 144 -13.72 3.00 -7.06
C LEU A 144 -14.67 1.98 -6.40
N ASP A 145 -15.63 1.41 -7.15
CA ASP A 145 -16.55 0.39 -6.64
C ASP A 145 -15.79 -0.87 -6.22
N ALA A 146 -14.85 -1.34 -7.03
CA ALA A 146 -14.00 -2.49 -6.69
C ALA A 146 -13.22 -2.23 -5.39
N LYS A 147 -12.61 -1.05 -5.24
CA LYS A 147 -11.92 -0.65 -4.01
C LYS A 147 -12.84 -0.66 -2.80
N LEU A 148 -14.02 -0.04 -2.90
CA LEU A 148 -14.97 0.03 -1.78
C LEU A 148 -15.49 -1.35 -1.39
N ARG A 149 -15.78 -2.22 -2.35
CA ARG A 149 -16.18 -3.62 -2.10
C ARG A 149 -15.05 -4.41 -1.42
N ALA A 150 -13.83 -4.30 -1.90
CA ALA A 150 -12.70 -4.97 -1.28
C ALA A 150 -12.46 -4.50 0.17
N LEU A 151 -12.56 -3.20 0.44
CA LEU A 151 -12.44 -2.64 1.79
C LEU A 151 -13.58 -3.09 2.71
N ALA A 152 -14.78 -3.28 2.18
CA ALA A 152 -15.96 -3.71 2.94
C ALA A 152 -15.86 -5.18 3.41
N GLU A 153 -15.07 -6.01 2.73
CA GLU A 153 -14.82 -7.40 3.17
C GLU A 153 -14.12 -7.43 4.54
N TYR A 154 -13.21 -6.48 4.81
CA TYR A 154 -12.55 -6.39 6.11
C TYR A 154 -13.48 -5.87 7.19
N LYS A 155 -14.01 -6.75 8.02
CA LYS A 155 -14.95 -6.40 9.08
C LYS A 155 -14.39 -5.34 10.04
N GLY A 156 -15.17 -4.27 10.21
CA GLY A 156 -14.84 -3.17 11.10
C GLY A 156 -13.71 -2.24 10.65
N VAL A 157 -13.24 -2.37 9.40
CA VAL A 157 -12.28 -1.42 8.79
C VAL A 157 -13.01 -0.18 8.28
N MET A 158 -14.08 -0.37 7.51
CA MET A 158 -14.93 0.75 7.09
C MET A 158 -15.68 1.35 8.28
N ARG A 159 -15.85 2.64 8.27
CA ARG A 159 -16.48 3.43 9.34
C ARG A 159 -17.49 4.41 8.73
N PRO A 160 -18.53 4.80 9.47
CA PRO A 160 -19.44 5.85 8.99
C PRO A 160 -18.73 7.19 8.88
N TYR A 161 -19.18 8.02 7.92
CA TYR A 161 -18.74 9.41 7.82
C TYR A 161 -18.98 10.15 9.16
N PRO A 162 -18.08 11.06 9.60
CA PRO A 162 -16.97 11.67 8.85
C PRO A 162 -15.59 10.97 8.99
N HIS A 163 -15.57 9.70 9.33
CA HIS A 163 -14.29 9.00 9.46
C HIS A 163 -13.55 8.91 8.09
N PRO A 164 -12.22 9.09 8.02
CA PRO A 164 -11.45 9.00 6.76
C PRO A 164 -11.61 7.68 6.01
N ARG A 165 -11.98 6.60 6.71
CA ARG A 165 -12.28 5.29 6.12
C ARG A 165 -13.77 5.08 5.87
N SER A 166 -14.54 6.12 5.59
CA SER A 166 -15.90 6.01 5.08
C SER A 166 -15.93 5.93 3.56
N ALA A 167 -17.01 5.39 2.99
CA ALA A 167 -17.19 5.34 1.54
C ALA A 167 -17.21 6.74 0.93
N GLU A 168 -17.83 7.69 1.63
CA GLU A 168 -17.91 9.11 1.24
C GLU A 168 -16.51 9.76 1.21
N ALA A 169 -15.66 9.45 2.21
CA ALA A 169 -14.30 9.99 2.25
C ALA A 169 -13.43 9.43 1.12
N TYR A 170 -13.50 8.12 0.85
CA TYR A 170 -12.80 7.51 -0.29
C TYR A 170 -13.26 8.08 -1.63
N ARG A 171 -14.56 8.21 -1.84
CA ARG A 171 -15.11 8.85 -3.06
C ARG A 171 -14.68 10.30 -3.18
N GLY A 172 -14.73 11.06 -2.09
CA GLY A 172 -14.29 12.46 -2.05
C GLY A 172 -12.81 12.60 -2.39
N LEU A 173 -11.96 11.74 -1.86
CA LEU A 173 -10.53 11.71 -2.18
C LEU A 173 -10.29 11.40 -3.66
N ALA A 174 -10.92 10.35 -4.19
CA ALA A 174 -10.79 9.98 -5.60
C ALA A 174 -11.27 11.09 -6.54
N ALA A 175 -12.36 11.77 -6.20
CA ALA A 175 -12.87 12.91 -6.96
C ALA A 175 -11.92 14.11 -6.90
N TYR A 176 -11.37 14.41 -5.72
CA TYR A 176 -10.38 15.48 -5.56
C TYR A 176 -9.10 15.21 -6.37
N ARG A 177 -8.59 13.98 -6.32
CA ARG A 177 -7.40 13.58 -7.10
C ARG A 177 -7.70 13.55 -8.60
N GLY A 178 -8.90 13.14 -9.00
CA GLY A 178 -9.38 13.23 -10.38
C GLY A 178 -9.42 14.67 -10.87
N ALA A 179 -9.98 15.58 -10.09
CA ALA A 179 -10.05 17.01 -10.43
C ALA A 179 -8.66 17.63 -10.61
N MET A 180 -7.66 17.24 -9.83
CA MET A 180 -6.26 17.68 -10.00
C MET A 180 -5.68 17.26 -11.36
N ALA A 181 -6.09 16.11 -11.88
CA ALA A 181 -5.62 15.55 -13.14
C ALA A 181 -6.52 15.85 -14.35
N GLY A 182 -7.69 16.46 -14.14
CA GLY A 182 -8.67 16.72 -15.20
C GLY A 182 -9.48 15.48 -15.62
N VAL A 183 -9.62 14.50 -14.72
CA VAL A 183 -10.43 13.28 -14.91
C VAL A 183 -11.47 13.16 -13.79
N ASN A 184 -12.43 12.26 -13.93
CA ASN A 184 -13.52 12.16 -12.95
C ASN A 184 -13.04 11.61 -11.59
N LEU A 185 -12.40 10.46 -11.60
CA LEU A 185 -11.96 9.75 -10.40
C LEU A 185 -10.55 9.21 -10.62
N ALA A 186 -9.63 9.52 -9.72
CA ALA A 186 -8.26 9.02 -9.78
C ALA A 186 -7.74 8.59 -8.41
N GLU A 187 -6.77 7.69 -8.43
CA GLU A 187 -5.83 7.49 -7.32
C GLU A 187 -4.53 8.23 -7.60
N ALA A 188 -3.92 8.73 -6.52
CA ALA A 188 -2.71 9.51 -6.62
C ALA A 188 -1.53 8.80 -5.98
N PHE A 189 -0.38 8.90 -6.63
CA PHE A 189 0.89 8.32 -6.21
C PHE A 189 2.00 9.37 -6.29
N GLN A 190 3.04 9.15 -5.51
CA GLN A 190 4.27 9.91 -5.60
C GLN A 190 5.38 9.01 -6.19
N ILE A 191 5.69 9.21 -7.47
CA ILE A 191 6.83 8.56 -8.12
C ILE A 191 8.11 9.16 -7.56
N VAL A 192 9.00 8.32 -7.07
CA VAL A 192 10.32 8.70 -6.55
C VAL A 192 11.47 8.08 -7.33
N PHE A 193 11.20 7.06 -8.14
CA PHE A 193 12.14 6.48 -9.07
C PHE A 193 11.39 5.93 -10.29
N GLU A 194 11.87 6.29 -11.48
CA GLU A 194 11.33 5.80 -12.76
C GLU A 194 12.45 5.66 -13.79
N VAL A 195 12.44 4.54 -14.53
CA VAL A 195 13.27 4.30 -15.72
C VAL A 195 12.36 3.98 -16.89
N ARG A 196 12.43 4.79 -17.94
CA ARG A 196 11.65 4.65 -19.18
C ARG A 196 12.41 3.90 -20.26
#